data_c97da36bfe3ea0e6c5ef2093399da0be
#
_entry.id   c97da36bfe3ea0e6c5ef2093399da0be
#
_cell.length_a   1.000
_cell.length_b   1.000
_cell.length_c   1.000
_cell.angle_alpha   90.00
_cell.angle_beta   90.00
_cell.angle_gamma   90.00
#
_symmetry.space_group_name_H-M   'P 1'
#
loop_
_entity.id
_entity.type
_entity.pdbx_description
1 polymer ?
#
loop_
_entity_poly.entity_id
_entity_poly.type
_entity_poly.pdbx_seq_one_letter_code
_entity_poly.pdbx_strand_id
1 'polypeptide(L)'
;MEFSGETFVLKDVQDIFVPLEVRGAKVECSKNFVLEENGVLIKRVKPGETVTLHFESGGIFRMKKKLKIEARASEEDSDGDGYPDSLELDSEDSERFRNWFVWIALSAFKNDPPLWPKEERDCSGFVRYCAREALKKHTGSWLSLSGYDGPIWEDVEKYNYPNLPLVGTKMFRIEKGAYRGVEDFSSFAVARILVECSMEFVTKSVSKALPGDIAVFFHPEDVEMPYHLMIFVGNLNLADHEGWFVYHTGPIGESPGELRFVRYSELVNYDPSWAPLEINPYFLGFYRFRFLE
;
A
#
# COMPACT_ATOMS: atom_id res chain seq x y z
N MET A 1 -7.97 25.09 -30.18
CA MET A 1 -9.33 24.71 -29.82
C MET A 1 -9.20 23.48 -28.94
N GLU A 2 -9.51 23.60 -27.65
CA GLU A 2 -9.53 22.46 -26.73
C GLU A 2 -10.87 21.74 -26.94
N PHE A 3 -10.84 20.43 -27.07
CA PHE A 3 -12.05 19.62 -27.01
C PHE A 3 -12.47 19.48 -25.53
N SER A 4 -13.76 19.36 -25.27
CA SER A 4 -14.26 18.90 -23.98
C SER A 4 -13.62 17.57 -23.66
N GLY A 5 -12.97 17.47 -22.50
CA GLY A 5 -12.31 16.23 -22.07
C GLY A 5 -13.32 15.10 -21.90
N GLU A 6 -12.91 13.88 -22.21
CA GLU A 6 -13.67 12.68 -21.86
C GLU A 6 -13.30 12.23 -20.44
N THR A 7 -14.29 11.77 -19.69
CA THR A 7 -14.11 11.28 -18.31
C THR A 7 -14.53 9.81 -18.25
N PHE A 8 -13.64 8.99 -17.71
CA PHE A 8 -13.89 7.57 -17.41
C PHE A 8 -13.80 7.36 -15.91
N VAL A 9 -14.60 6.47 -15.36
CA VAL A 9 -14.53 6.07 -13.95
C VAL A 9 -13.94 4.67 -13.88
N LEU A 10 -12.81 4.52 -13.19
CA LEU A 10 -12.03 3.29 -13.13
C LEU A 10 -11.94 2.74 -11.72
N LYS A 11 -12.15 1.43 -11.58
CA LYS A 11 -11.87 0.67 -10.36
C LYS A 11 -10.43 0.15 -10.35
N ASP A 12 -9.89 -0.16 -11.53
CA ASP A 12 -8.60 -0.79 -11.70
C ASP A 12 -7.84 -0.28 -12.93
N VAL A 13 -6.61 -0.76 -13.13
CA VAL A 13 -5.80 -0.50 -14.32
C VAL A 13 -6.44 -1.19 -15.51
N GLN A 14 -6.87 -0.42 -16.50
CA GLN A 14 -7.50 -0.97 -17.69
C GLN A 14 -7.18 -0.19 -18.96
N ASP A 15 -7.43 -0.81 -20.10
CA ASP A 15 -7.36 -0.17 -21.39
C ASP A 15 -8.61 0.69 -21.62
N ILE A 16 -8.42 1.91 -22.16
CA ILE A 16 -9.52 2.83 -22.47
C ILE A 16 -9.58 3.04 -23.98
N PHE A 17 -10.75 2.79 -24.57
CA PHE A 17 -11.01 3.12 -25.96
C PHE A 17 -11.64 4.52 -26.06
N VAL A 18 -11.00 5.40 -26.85
CA VAL A 18 -11.49 6.75 -27.15
C VAL A 18 -11.94 6.80 -28.59
N PRO A 19 -13.25 6.90 -28.87
CA PRO A 19 -13.75 6.95 -30.23
C PRO A 19 -13.37 8.27 -30.89
N LEU A 20 -12.55 8.22 -31.94
CA LEU A 20 -12.06 9.39 -32.66
C LEU A 20 -11.84 9.09 -34.15
N GLU A 21 -12.30 9.96 -35.03
CA GLU A 21 -11.91 9.90 -36.46
C GLU A 21 -10.51 10.53 -36.64
N VAL A 22 -9.48 9.69 -36.80
CA VAL A 22 -8.06 10.11 -36.86
C VAL A 22 -7.53 10.01 -38.28
N ARG A 23 -8.31 10.31 -39.32
CA ARG A 23 -7.87 10.18 -40.70
C ARG A 23 -6.75 11.17 -41.05
N GLY A 24 -5.53 10.64 -41.32
CA GLY A 24 -4.39 11.42 -41.80
C GLY A 24 -3.74 12.36 -40.82
N ALA A 25 -4.03 12.23 -39.50
CA ALA A 25 -3.36 12.97 -38.45
C ALA A 25 -2.26 12.13 -37.78
N LYS A 26 -1.15 12.79 -37.44
CA LYS A 26 -0.17 12.22 -36.48
C LYS A 26 -0.76 12.30 -35.09
N VAL A 27 -0.73 11.17 -34.36
CA VAL A 27 -1.20 11.07 -32.97
C VAL A 27 -0.01 10.83 -32.06
N GLU A 28 0.07 11.57 -30.96
CA GLU A 28 1.01 11.36 -29.86
C GLU A 28 0.21 11.25 -28.57
N CYS A 29 0.58 10.33 -27.69
CA CYS A 29 -0.05 10.11 -26.40
C CYS A 29 1.00 10.12 -25.29
N SER A 30 0.61 10.58 -24.08
CA SER A 30 1.44 10.50 -22.89
C SER A 30 1.63 9.06 -22.36
N LYS A 31 0.88 8.09 -22.93
CA LYS A 31 0.96 6.66 -22.62
C LYS A 31 1.07 5.82 -23.88
N ASN A 32 1.33 4.52 -23.70
CA ASN A 32 1.27 3.55 -24.80
C ASN A 32 -0.17 3.48 -25.35
N PHE A 33 -0.28 3.46 -26.67
CA PHE A 33 -1.56 3.42 -27.35
C PHE A 33 -1.49 2.65 -28.65
N VAL A 34 -2.66 2.23 -29.15
CA VAL A 34 -2.83 1.61 -30.46
C VAL A 34 -3.87 2.44 -31.23
N LEU A 35 -3.56 2.74 -32.49
CA LEU A 35 -4.56 3.33 -33.41
C LEU A 35 -5.44 2.23 -33.96
N GLU A 36 -6.74 2.39 -33.80
CA GLU A 36 -7.76 1.50 -34.37
C GLU A 36 -8.56 2.24 -35.45
N GLU A 37 -9.37 1.50 -36.22
CA GLU A 37 -10.11 2.06 -37.36
C GLU A 37 -11.01 3.25 -36.93
N ASN A 38 -11.62 3.18 -35.74
CA ASN A 38 -12.60 4.14 -35.25
C ASN A 38 -12.17 4.85 -33.97
N GLY A 39 -10.87 4.82 -33.59
CA GLY A 39 -10.44 5.46 -32.36
C GLY A 39 -9.00 5.17 -31.95
N VAL A 40 -8.76 5.46 -30.68
CA VAL A 40 -7.46 5.25 -30.00
C VAL A 40 -7.68 4.39 -28.79
N LEU A 41 -7.01 3.24 -28.75
CA LEU A 41 -6.97 2.37 -27.56
C LEU A 41 -5.75 2.72 -26.71
N ILE A 42 -5.97 3.34 -25.55
CA ILE A 42 -4.92 3.73 -24.62
C ILE A 42 -4.74 2.60 -23.62
N LYS A 43 -3.49 2.15 -23.46
CA LYS A 43 -3.16 0.97 -22.67
C LYS A 43 -2.90 1.31 -21.21
N ARG A 44 -3.39 0.45 -20.29
CA ARG A 44 -3.07 0.42 -18.85
C ARG A 44 -3.25 1.78 -18.16
N VAL A 45 -4.40 2.39 -18.33
CA VAL A 45 -4.76 3.65 -17.67
C VAL A 45 -5.16 3.34 -16.23
N LYS A 46 -4.65 4.14 -15.29
CA LYS A 46 -4.82 3.95 -13.84
C LYS A 46 -5.96 4.83 -13.29
N PRO A 47 -6.63 4.38 -12.21
CA PRO A 47 -7.54 5.26 -11.47
C PRO A 47 -6.84 6.55 -11.01
N GLY A 48 -7.47 7.70 -11.21
CA GLY A 48 -6.93 9.01 -10.85
C GLY A 48 -5.95 9.61 -11.87
N GLU A 49 -5.65 8.93 -12.98
CA GLU A 49 -4.69 9.38 -14.00
C GLU A 49 -5.32 10.36 -14.99
N THR A 50 -4.49 11.26 -15.50
CA THR A 50 -4.84 12.11 -16.64
C THR A 50 -3.96 11.76 -17.83
N VAL A 51 -4.60 11.39 -18.94
CA VAL A 51 -3.93 11.09 -20.22
C VAL A 51 -4.16 12.22 -21.22
N THR A 52 -3.13 12.57 -21.98
CA THR A 52 -3.22 13.59 -23.02
C THR A 52 -2.92 12.99 -24.39
N LEU A 53 -3.83 13.21 -25.33
CA LEU A 53 -3.64 12.94 -26.75
C LEU A 53 -3.38 14.23 -27.50
N HIS A 54 -2.34 14.24 -28.32
CA HIS A 54 -1.98 15.33 -29.23
C HIS A 54 -2.21 14.86 -30.66
N PHE A 55 -2.89 15.69 -31.46
CA PHE A 55 -3.16 15.44 -32.88
C PHE A 55 -2.52 16.54 -33.71
N GLU A 56 -1.83 16.17 -34.76
CA GLU A 56 -1.26 17.08 -35.73
C GLU A 56 -1.72 16.67 -37.14
N SER A 57 -2.51 17.52 -37.79
CA SER A 57 -2.94 17.25 -39.19
C SER A 57 -1.80 17.56 -40.15
N GLY A 58 -1.56 16.62 -41.12
CA GLY A 58 -0.68 16.88 -42.26
C GLY A 58 -1.40 17.75 -43.30
N GLY A 59 -0.70 18.72 -43.89
CA GLY A 59 -1.23 19.56 -44.98
C GLY A 59 -0.69 20.99 -44.94
N ILE A 60 -1.18 21.83 -45.87
CA ILE A 60 -0.77 23.23 -45.98
C ILE A 60 -1.12 24.04 -44.72
N PHE A 61 -2.19 23.65 -44.03
CA PHE A 61 -2.59 24.22 -42.73
C PHE A 61 -2.38 23.18 -41.64
N ARG A 62 -1.28 23.25 -40.89
CA ARG A 62 -1.04 22.43 -39.71
C ARG A 62 -1.96 22.84 -38.57
N MET A 63 -2.93 22.00 -38.24
CA MET A 63 -3.71 22.16 -37.01
C MET A 63 -3.21 21.22 -35.92
N LYS A 64 -2.96 21.80 -34.74
CA LYS A 64 -2.65 21.04 -33.52
C LYS A 64 -3.87 21.06 -32.62
N LYS A 65 -4.29 19.87 -32.17
CA LYS A 65 -5.39 19.69 -31.23
C LYS A 65 -4.90 18.86 -30.03
N LYS A 66 -5.47 19.13 -28.88
CA LYS A 66 -5.20 18.43 -27.63
C LYS A 66 -6.51 17.92 -27.05
N LEU A 67 -6.55 16.64 -26.71
CA LEU A 67 -7.65 16.03 -25.97
C LEU A 67 -7.12 15.58 -24.61
N LYS A 68 -7.78 16.01 -23.55
CA LYS A 68 -7.51 15.58 -22.17
C LYS A 68 -8.52 14.51 -21.79
N ILE A 69 -8.03 13.38 -21.27
CA ILE A 69 -8.83 12.26 -20.79
C ILE A 69 -8.59 12.12 -19.30
N GLU A 70 -9.66 12.21 -18.51
CA GLU A 70 -9.60 12.05 -17.05
C GLU A 70 -10.10 10.65 -16.68
N ALA A 71 -9.22 9.83 -16.12
CA ALA A 71 -9.56 8.55 -15.53
C ALA A 71 -9.81 8.75 -14.04
N ARG A 72 -11.05 9.06 -13.65
CA ARG A 72 -11.41 9.23 -12.24
C ARG A 72 -11.41 7.88 -11.53
N ALA A 73 -10.96 7.86 -10.28
CA ALA A 73 -11.06 6.69 -9.44
C ALA A 73 -12.53 6.47 -9.03
N SER A 74 -12.95 5.20 -9.00
CA SER A 74 -14.27 4.81 -8.48
C SER A 74 -14.32 5.00 -6.97
N GLU A 75 -15.42 5.54 -6.48
CA GLU A 75 -15.75 5.63 -5.04
C GLU A 75 -16.58 4.43 -4.56
N GLU A 76 -16.83 3.45 -5.43
CA GLU A 76 -17.59 2.25 -5.09
C GLU A 76 -16.79 1.37 -4.12
N ASP A 77 -17.46 0.93 -3.05
CA ASP A 77 -17.01 0.00 -2.01
C ASP A 77 -17.95 -1.21 -2.12
N SER A 78 -17.57 -2.17 -3.00
CA SER A 78 -18.48 -3.25 -3.44
C SER A 78 -18.73 -4.30 -2.36
N ASP A 79 -17.77 -4.56 -1.48
CA ASP A 79 -17.86 -5.54 -0.40
C ASP A 79 -18.23 -4.91 0.95
N GLY A 80 -18.21 -3.56 1.04
CA GLY A 80 -18.62 -2.81 2.23
C GLY A 80 -17.60 -2.84 3.36
N ASP A 81 -16.34 -3.15 3.07
CA ASP A 81 -15.26 -3.23 4.04
C ASP A 81 -14.72 -1.86 4.43
N GLY A 82 -15.08 -0.84 3.63
CA GLY A 82 -14.76 0.57 3.80
C GLY A 82 -13.59 1.07 3.01
N TYR A 83 -12.95 0.24 2.22
CA TYR A 83 -12.01 0.67 1.19
C TYR A 83 -12.73 0.69 -0.17
N PRO A 84 -12.71 1.80 -0.91
CA PRO A 84 -13.20 1.81 -2.29
C PRO A 84 -12.42 0.82 -3.16
N ASP A 85 -13.09 0.13 -4.09
CA ASP A 85 -12.49 -0.84 -5.02
C ASP A 85 -11.25 -0.26 -5.74
N SER A 86 -11.22 1.06 -5.97
CA SER A 86 -10.07 1.74 -6.58
C SER A 86 -8.83 1.82 -5.68
N LEU A 87 -8.97 1.59 -4.37
CA LEU A 87 -7.87 1.52 -3.40
C LEU A 87 -7.42 0.09 -3.11
N GLU A 88 -8.25 -0.91 -3.39
CA GLU A 88 -7.89 -2.31 -3.19
C GLU A 88 -6.88 -2.78 -4.23
N LEU A 89 -5.91 -3.57 -3.80
CA LEU A 89 -4.90 -4.18 -4.65
C LEU A 89 -5.35 -5.59 -5.02
N ASP A 90 -5.18 -5.95 -6.30
CA ASP A 90 -5.35 -7.34 -6.73
C ASP A 90 -4.25 -8.24 -6.14
N SER A 91 -4.35 -9.54 -6.38
CA SER A 91 -3.39 -10.53 -5.83
C SER A 91 -1.94 -10.25 -6.25
N GLU A 92 -1.70 -9.77 -7.47
CA GLU A 92 -0.35 -9.48 -7.98
C GLU A 92 0.24 -8.24 -7.30
N ASP A 93 -0.51 -7.16 -7.22
CA ASP A 93 -0.09 -5.93 -6.54
C ASP A 93 -0.03 -6.11 -5.01
N SER A 94 -0.89 -6.97 -4.43
CA SER A 94 -0.81 -7.38 -3.02
C SER A 94 0.49 -8.15 -2.73
N GLU A 95 0.93 -9.03 -3.62
CA GLU A 95 2.22 -9.72 -3.50
C GLU A 95 3.40 -8.75 -3.62
N ARG A 96 3.37 -7.82 -4.59
CA ARG A 96 4.38 -6.76 -4.74
C ARG A 96 4.49 -5.90 -3.48
N PHE A 97 3.33 -5.46 -2.94
CA PHE A 97 3.30 -4.72 -1.69
C PHE A 97 3.91 -5.50 -0.53
N ARG A 98 3.54 -6.78 -0.32
CA ARG A 98 4.05 -7.62 0.76
C ARG A 98 5.56 -7.82 0.67
N ASN A 99 6.09 -8.03 -0.53
CA ASN A 99 7.53 -8.16 -0.75
C ASN A 99 8.27 -6.90 -0.31
N TRP A 100 7.83 -5.72 -0.73
CA TRP A 100 8.43 -4.46 -0.29
C TRP A 100 8.25 -4.22 1.20
N PHE A 101 7.04 -4.43 1.73
CA PHE A 101 6.71 -4.20 3.14
C PHE A 101 7.59 -5.00 4.09
N VAL A 102 7.76 -6.28 3.82
CA VAL A 102 8.60 -7.19 4.60
C VAL A 102 10.08 -6.81 4.51
N TRP A 103 10.58 -6.55 3.30
CA TRP A 103 12.00 -6.26 3.11
C TRP A 103 12.39 -4.85 3.57
N ILE A 104 11.48 -3.88 3.53
CA ILE A 104 11.67 -2.57 4.16
C ILE A 104 11.76 -2.72 5.68
N ALA A 105 10.91 -3.56 6.30
CA ALA A 105 10.97 -3.82 7.73
C ALA A 105 12.30 -4.47 8.14
N LEU A 106 12.78 -5.47 7.38
CA LEU A 106 14.07 -6.13 7.61
C LEU A 106 15.25 -5.17 7.44
N SER A 107 15.22 -4.36 6.39
CA SER A 107 16.24 -3.36 6.10
C SER A 107 16.29 -2.28 7.18
N ALA A 108 15.11 -1.85 7.69
CA ALA A 108 15.00 -0.88 8.77
C ALA A 108 15.61 -1.37 10.08
N PHE A 109 15.37 -2.64 10.42
CA PHE A 109 16.02 -3.26 11.59
C PHE A 109 17.55 -3.20 11.51
N LYS A 110 18.10 -3.40 10.32
CA LYS A 110 19.56 -3.43 10.10
C LYS A 110 20.20 -2.04 10.05
N ASN A 111 19.52 -1.06 9.45
CA ASN A 111 20.16 0.18 9.00
C ASN A 111 19.59 1.47 9.63
N ASP A 112 18.63 1.40 10.57
CA ASP A 112 17.92 2.56 11.18
C ASP A 112 17.57 3.63 10.12
N PRO A 113 16.44 3.50 9.41
CA PRO A 113 16.19 4.23 8.17
C PRO A 113 16.09 5.75 8.39
N PRO A 114 16.86 6.56 7.62
CA PRO A 114 16.90 8.01 7.79
C PRO A 114 15.57 8.70 7.43
N LEU A 115 14.71 8.04 6.65
CA LEU A 115 13.40 8.58 6.25
C LEU A 115 12.28 8.29 7.25
N TRP A 116 12.56 7.53 8.33
CA TRP A 116 11.56 7.25 9.35
C TRP A 116 11.55 8.35 10.42
N PRO A 117 10.45 9.12 10.55
CA PRO A 117 10.38 10.23 11.49
C PRO A 117 10.57 9.77 12.94
N LYS A 118 11.33 10.54 13.70
CA LYS A 118 11.62 10.22 15.11
C LYS A 118 10.36 10.20 15.97
N GLU A 119 9.40 11.05 15.63
CA GLU A 119 8.12 11.21 16.31
C GLU A 119 7.16 10.05 16.06
N GLU A 120 7.47 9.21 15.06
CA GLU A 120 6.70 8.00 14.73
C GLU A 120 7.41 6.71 15.15
N ARG A 121 8.40 6.77 16.04
CA ARG A 121 9.16 5.59 16.48
C ARG A 121 8.45 4.84 17.60
N ASP A 122 7.38 4.15 17.23
CA ASP A 122 6.65 3.18 18.03
C ASP A 122 6.22 2.00 17.13
N CYS A 123 5.53 0.99 17.71
CA CYS A 123 5.13 -0.20 16.94
C CYS A 123 4.17 0.14 15.79
N SER A 124 3.22 1.03 16.02
CA SER A 124 2.25 1.46 14.98
C SER A 124 2.89 2.39 13.95
N GLY A 125 3.78 3.27 14.38
CA GLY A 125 4.57 4.14 13.50
C GLY A 125 5.50 3.35 12.59
N PHE A 126 6.07 2.26 13.09
CA PHE A 126 6.86 1.35 12.27
C PHE A 126 6.03 0.68 11.16
N VAL A 127 4.85 0.16 11.52
CA VAL A 127 3.91 -0.42 10.55
C VAL A 127 3.49 0.63 9.50
N ARG A 128 3.13 1.85 9.94
CA ARG A 128 2.78 2.94 9.01
C ARG A 128 3.93 3.34 8.10
N TYR A 129 5.14 3.45 8.65
CA TYR A 129 6.34 3.74 7.86
C TYR A 129 6.55 2.70 6.78
N CYS A 130 6.62 1.42 7.15
CA CYS A 130 6.82 0.33 6.19
C CYS A 130 5.73 0.29 5.11
N ALA A 131 4.46 0.54 5.48
CA ALA A 131 3.35 0.53 4.53
C ALA A 131 3.42 1.70 3.53
N ARG A 132 3.75 2.91 3.99
CA ARG A 132 3.96 4.06 3.09
C ARG A 132 5.12 3.85 2.15
N GLU A 133 6.24 3.35 2.69
CA GLU A 133 7.43 3.09 1.86
C GLU A 133 7.17 1.99 0.83
N ALA A 134 6.46 0.91 1.19
CA ALA A 134 6.14 -0.19 0.28
C ALA A 134 5.28 0.21 -0.93
N LEU A 135 4.48 1.27 -0.79
CA LEU A 135 3.67 1.81 -1.89
C LEU A 135 4.40 2.85 -2.73
N LYS A 136 5.63 3.25 -2.39
CA LYS A 136 6.37 4.22 -3.19
C LYS A 136 6.91 3.62 -4.49
N LYS A 137 7.30 4.51 -5.41
CA LYS A 137 8.18 4.16 -6.52
C LYS A 137 9.62 3.99 -6.02
N HIS A 138 10.18 2.79 -6.15
CA HIS A 138 11.52 2.47 -5.67
C HIS A 138 12.59 2.84 -6.72
N THR A 139 12.67 4.13 -6.99
CA THR A 139 13.65 4.71 -7.92
C THR A 139 15.07 4.66 -7.35
N GLY A 140 16.10 4.86 -8.22
CA GLY A 140 17.48 4.98 -7.76
C GLY A 140 17.69 6.08 -6.70
N SER A 141 16.92 7.17 -6.75
CA SER A 141 16.94 8.20 -5.70
C SER A 141 16.38 7.70 -4.38
N TRP A 142 15.26 6.95 -4.40
CA TRP A 142 14.70 6.35 -3.21
C TRP A 142 15.68 5.34 -2.59
N LEU A 143 16.25 4.46 -3.38
CA LEU A 143 17.26 3.48 -2.93
C LEU A 143 18.45 4.16 -2.24
N SER A 144 18.93 5.28 -2.78
CA SER A 144 20.07 6.01 -2.22
C SER A 144 19.74 6.71 -0.89
N LEU A 145 18.48 7.09 -0.66
CA LEU A 145 18.07 7.91 0.49
C LEU A 145 17.43 7.08 1.61
N SER A 146 16.85 5.93 1.30
CA SER A 146 16.07 5.12 2.26
C SER A 146 16.92 4.31 3.23
N GLY A 147 18.18 4.03 2.88
CA GLY A 147 19.02 3.06 3.60
C GLY A 147 18.60 1.60 3.34
N TYR A 148 17.78 1.36 2.32
CA TYR A 148 17.35 0.04 1.92
C TYR A 148 18.50 -0.78 1.34
N ASP A 149 18.64 -2.04 1.78
CA ASP A 149 19.68 -2.97 1.33
C ASP A 149 19.14 -4.39 0.99
N GLY A 150 17.83 -4.49 0.79
CA GLY A 150 17.15 -5.73 0.40
C GLY A 150 17.12 -5.98 -1.12
N PRO A 151 16.46 -7.07 -1.56
CA PRO A 151 16.21 -7.36 -2.97
C PRO A 151 15.35 -6.28 -3.63
N ILE A 152 15.51 -6.13 -4.94
CA ILE A 152 14.67 -5.23 -5.74
C ILE A 152 13.49 -6.01 -6.29
N TRP A 153 12.29 -5.53 -6.01
CA TRP A 153 11.03 -6.09 -6.45
C TRP A 153 10.35 -5.18 -7.46
N GLU A 154 9.33 -5.66 -8.15
CA GLU A 154 8.46 -4.82 -8.93
C GLU A 154 7.61 -3.92 -8.01
N ASP A 155 7.41 -2.66 -8.42
CA ASP A 155 6.52 -1.75 -7.71
C ASP A 155 5.06 -2.14 -7.90
N VAL A 156 4.22 -1.82 -6.90
CA VAL A 156 2.76 -1.82 -7.07
C VAL A 156 2.39 -1.03 -8.32
N GLU A 157 1.59 -1.63 -9.19
CA GLU A 157 1.24 -1.01 -10.45
C GLU A 157 0.08 -0.06 -10.34
N LYS A 158 -0.98 -0.45 -9.65
CA LYS A 158 -2.26 0.28 -9.59
C LYS A 158 -2.08 1.74 -9.19
N TYR A 159 -1.34 2.00 -8.13
CA TYR A 159 -1.01 3.35 -7.66
C TYR A 159 0.29 3.38 -6.85
N ASN A 160 0.78 4.59 -6.58
CA ASN A 160 1.96 4.75 -5.73
C ASN A 160 1.81 5.93 -4.77
N TYR A 161 2.25 5.74 -3.52
CA TYR A 161 2.32 6.81 -2.53
C TYR A 161 3.26 7.93 -3.01
N PRO A 162 2.91 9.23 -2.85
CA PRO A 162 1.80 9.76 -2.05
C PRO A 162 0.47 9.96 -2.81
N ASN A 163 0.35 9.49 -4.04
CA ASN A 163 -0.76 9.80 -4.94
C ASN A 163 -1.74 8.62 -5.02
N LEU A 164 -2.26 8.17 -3.87
CA LEU A 164 -3.30 7.13 -3.86
C LEU A 164 -4.61 7.68 -4.44
N PRO A 165 -5.35 6.89 -5.23
CA PRO A 165 -6.65 7.29 -5.74
C PRO A 165 -7.56 7.81 -4.62
N LEU A 166 -8.38 8.83 -4.89
CA LEU A 166 -9.31 9.49 -3.96
C LEU A 166 -8.64 10.15 -2.74
N VAL A 167 -7.74 9.46 -2.04
CA VAL A 167 -7.29 9.81 -0.68
C VAL A 167 -5.90 10.46 -0.61
N GLY A 168 -5.10 10.40 -1.68
CA GLY A 168 -3.75 10.99 -1.71
C GLY A 168 -2.82 10.37 -0.67
N THR A 169 -2.40 11.15 0.34
CA THR A 169 -1.52 10.67 1.42
C THR A 169 -2.27 9.97 2.56
N LYS A 170 -3.59 10.02 2.58
CA LYS A 170 -4.43 9.51 3.67
C LYS A 170 -4.72 8.02 3.48
N MET A 171 -3.75 7.15 3.61
CA MET A 171 -3.91 5.72 3.31
C MET A 171 -4.54 4.88 4.43
N PHE A 172 -4.63 5.42 5.66
CA PHE A 172 -5.14 4.67 6.81
C PHE A 172 -6.56 5.05 7.11
N ARG A 173 -7.44 4.07 7.11
CA ARG A 173 -8.82 4.26 7.49
C ARG A 173 -8.93 4.50 9.00
N ILE A 174 -9.76 5.46 9.40
CA ILE A 174 -9.96 5.85 10.81
C ILE A 174 -11.41 5.71 11.28
N GLU A 175 -12.32 5.34 10.38
CA GLU A 175 -13.74 5.13 10.67
C GLU A 175 -14.16 3.70 10.34
N LYS A 176 -15.13 3.15 11.08
CA LYS A 176 -15.70 1.81 10.83
C LYS A 176 -16.90 1.86 9.88
N GLY A 177 -17.20 0.71 9.25
CA GLY A 177 -18.34 0.53 8.35
C GLY A 177 -18.01 0.86 6.91
N ALA A 178 -18.97 0.96 5.99
CA ALA A 178 -18.76 1.25 4.59
C ALA A 178 -18.14 2.63 4.33
N TYR A 179 -17.50 2.79 3.18
CA TYR A 179 -16.90 4.06 2.75
C TYR A 179 -17.97 5.16 2.60
N ARG A 180 -17.67 6.35 3.11
CA ARG A 180 -18.56 7.52 3.03
C ARG A 180 -17.88 8.72 2.40
N GLY A 181 -16.54 8.74 2.39
CA GLY A 181 -15.77 9.83 1.82
C GLY A 181 -14.31 9.82 2.27
N VAL A 182 -13.52 10.73 1.71
CA VAL A 182 -12.07 10.87 1.98
C VAL A 182 -11.76 11.22 3.44
N GLU A 183 -12.73 11.75 4.17
CA GLU A 183 -12.65 12.05 5.61
C GLU A 183 -12.59 10.80 6.50
N ASP A 184 -13.00 9.64 6.00
CA ASP A 184 -12.85 8.35 6.67
C ASP A 184 -11.38 7.89 6.73
N PHE A 185 -10.47 8.63 6.07
CA PHE A 185 -9.06 8.30 5.94
C PHE A 185 -8.13 9.38 6.51
N SER A 186 -6.97 8.95 7.00
CA SER A 186 -5.92 9.82 7.53
C SER A 186 -4.53 9.35 7.08
N SER A 187 -3.56 10.25 7.09
CA SER A 187 -2.14 9.89 6.95
C SER A 187 -1.54 9.32 8.24
N PHE A 188 -2.28 9.38 9.35
CA PHE A 188 -1.88 8.90 10.66
C PHE A 188 -3.02 8.12 11.32
N ALA A 189 -2.68 6.99 11.97
CA ALA A 189 -3.58 6.21 12.81
C ALA A 189 -2.77 5.52 13.92
N VAL A 190 -3.27 5.58 15.17
CA VAL A 190 -2.69 4.84 16.30
C VAL A 190 -2.95 3.35 16.18
N ALA A 191 -2.23 2.51 16.92
CA ALA A 191 -2.32 1.05 16.84
C ALA A 191 -3.76 0.53 16.89
N ARG A 192 -4.57 0.99 17.84
CA ARG A 192 -5.99 0.60 17.97
C ARG A 192 -6.78 0.90 16.70
N ILE A 193 -6.62 2.10 16.14
CA ILE A 193 -7.35 2.53 14.95
C ILE A 193 -6.90 1.75 13.72
N LEU A 194 -5.59 1.49 13.57
CA LEU A 194 -5.10 0.61 12.49
C LEU A 194 -5.78 -0.76 12.54
N VAL A 195 -5.78 -1.40 13.71
CA VAL A 195 -6.37 -2.74 13.90
C VAL A 195 -7.89 -2.74 13.66
N GLU A 196 -8.60 -1.73 14.21
CA GLU A 196 -10.06 -1.71 14.17
C GLU A 196 -10.65 -1.21 12.84
N CYS A 197 -9.91 -0.36 12.09
CA CYS A 197 -10.45 0.33 10.91
C CYS A 197 -9.68 0.04 9.61
N SER A 198 -8.35 -0.12 9.69
CA SER A 198 -7.50 -0.29 8.48
C SER A 198 -7.14 -1.74 8.18
N MET A 199 -7.37 -2.63 9.14
CA MET A 199 -6.99 -4.05 9.05
C MET A 199 -8.19 -4.95 9.31
N GLU A 200 -8.07 -6.19 8.87
CA GLU A 200 -9.01 -7.27 9.16
C GLU A 200 -8.30 -8.45 9.80
N PHE A 201 -9.05 -9.23 10.56
CA PHE A 201 -8.57 -10.47 11.17
C PHE A 201 -8.42 -11.55 10.12
N VAL A 202 -7.26 -12.22 10.10
CA VAL A 202 -6.98 -13.34 9.18
C VAL A 202 -7.04 -14.67 9.92
N THR A 203 -6.21 -14.84 10.96
CA THR A 203 -6.07 -16.13 11.65
C THR A 203 -5.35 -15.96 12.99
N LYS A 204 -5.48 -16.95 13.88
CA LYS A 204 -4.58 -17.11 15.04
C LYS A 204 -3.44 -18.10 14.81
N SER A 205 -3.43 -18.78 13.67
CA SER A 205 -2.41 -19.79 13.37
C SER A 205 -1.26 -19.21 12.55
N VAL A 206 -0.04 -19.25 13.08
CA VAL A 206 1.18 -18.81 12.38
C VAL A 206 1.39 -19.52 11.04
N SER A 207 0.93 -20.79 10.93
CA SER A 207 1.07 -21.56 9.68
C SER A 207 0.14 -21.10 8.55
N LYS A 208 -0.86 -20.28 8.86
CA LYS A 208 -1.81 -19.70 7.89
C LYS A 208 -1.53 -18.22 7.62
N ALA A 209 -0.70 -17.59 8.44
CA ALA A 209 -0.30 -16.21 8.23
C ALA A 209 0.64 -16.11 7.03
N LEU A 210 0.50 -15.06 6.24
CA LEU A 210 1.38 -14.74 5.13
C LEU A 210 2.42 -13.69 5.54
N PRO A 211 3.61 -13.68 4.91
CA PRO A 211 4.54 -12.56 5.09
C PRO A 211 3.86 -11.22 4.85
N GLY A 212 4.06 -10.26 5.75
CA GLY A 212 3.39 -8.96 5.73
C GLY A 212 2.08 -8.90 6.50
N ASP A 213 1.55 -10.04 7.01
CA ASP A 213 0.50 -9.99 8.03
C ASP A 213 1.08 -9.47 9.36
N ILE A 214 0.24 -8.90 10.21
CA ILE A 214 0.65 -8.22 11.43
C ILE A 214 0.12 -8.99 12.62
N ALA A 215 1.03 -9.51 13.47
CA ALA A 215 0.66 -10.10 14.75
C ALA A 215 0.25 -8.98 15.72
N VAL A 216 -0.98 -9.06 16.24
CA VAL A 216 -1.57 -8.05 17.10
C VAL A 216 -1.74 -8.61 18.50
N PHE A 217 -1.22 -7.87 19.48
CA PHE A 217 -1.36 -8.15 20.91
C PHE A 217 -2.13 -7.02 21.59
N PHE A 218 -2.88 -7.38 22.64
CA PHE A 218 -3.63 -6.43 23.45
C PHE A 218 -3.39 -6.73 24.94
N HIS A 219 -2.72 -5.81 25.62
CA HIS A 219 -2.40 -5.86 27.05
C HIS A 219 -3.20 -4.79 27.79
N PRO A 220 -4.41 -5.12 28.31
CA PRO A 220 -5.28 -4.12 28.93
C PRO A 220 -4.73 -3.48 30.20
N GLU A 221 -3.71 -4.09 30.83
CA GLU A 221 -2.96 -3.55 31.96
C GLU A 221 -2.03 -2.39 31.58
N ASP A 222 -1.59 -2.32 30.32
CA ASP A 222 -0.87 -1.15 29.79
C ASP A 222 -1.87 -0.11 29.30
N VAL A 223 -2.19 0.85 30.19
CA VAL A 223 -3.20 1.87 29.92
C VAL A 223 -2.78 2.85 28.82
N GLU A 224 -1.49 3.08 28.66
CA GLU A 224 -0.97 4.04 27.69
C GLU A 224 -0.85 3.43 26.30
N MET A 225 -0.35 2.20 26.18
CA MET A 225 -0.09 1.52 24.93
C MET A 225 -0.58 0.06 24.93
N PRO A 226 -1.90 -0.18 25.07
CA PRO A 226 -2.43 -1.52 25.23
C PRO A 226 -2.27 -2.40 23.98
N TYR A 227 -2.13 -1.80 22.79
CA TYR A 227 -1.93 -2.53 21.55
C TYR A 227 -0.45 -2.60 21.16
N HIS A 228 -0.01 -3.78 20.74
CA HIS A 228 1.31 -3.95 20.16
C HIS A 228 1.22 -4.67 18.81
N LEU A 229 2.00 -4.18 17.84
CA LEU A 229 1.99 -4.65 16.46
C LEU A 229 3.36 -5.18 16.08
N MET A 230 3.41 -6.40 15.52
CA MET A 230 4.64 -7.03 15.03
C MET A 230 4.43 -7.47 13.58
N ILE A 231 5.31 -7.06 12.67
CA ILE A 231 5.27 -7.48 11.27
C ILE A 231 5.78 -8.91 11.17
N PHE A 232 4.93 -9.82 10.68
CA PHE A 232 5.33 -11.19 10.38
C PHE A 232 6.06 -11.22 9.04
N VAL A 233 7.31 -11.62 9.05
CA VAL A 233 8.14 -11.67 7.83
C VAL A 233 8.20 -13.07 7.21
N GLY A 234 7.49 -14.01 7.80
CA GLY A 234 7.43 -15.38 7.31
C GLY A 234 8.68 -16.19 7.64
N ASN A 235 8.80 -17.31 6.96
CA ASN A 235 9.97 -18.17 7.01
C ASN A 235 10.96 -17.74 5.91
N LEU A 236 11.96 -16.97 6.22
CA LEU A 236 12.95 -16.42 5.28
C LEU A 236 13.86 -17.47 4.59
N ASN A 237 13.38 -18.70 4.42
CA ASN A 237 14.18 -19.84 3.94
C ASN A 237 15.45 -20.09 4.77
N LEU A 238 15.43 -19.68 6.02
CA LEU A 238 16.46 -19.98 6.99
C LEU A 238 16.35 -21.46 7.38
N ALA A 239 17.47 -22.06 7.77
CA ALA A 239 17.58 -23.51 8.03
C ALA A 239 16.62 -24.03 9.12
N ASP A 240 16.08 -23.15 9.94
CA ASP A 240 15.17 -23.49 11.06
C ASP A 240 13.71 -23.63 10.66
N HIS A 241 13.32 -23.17 9.46
CA HIS A 241 11.94 -23.18 8.97
C HIS A 241 10.93 -22.50 9.90
N GLU A 242 11.40 -21.62 10.81
CA GLU A 242 10.54 -20.87 11.73
C GLU A 242 10.03 -19.56 11.10
N GLY A 243 8.90 -19.08 11.60
CA GLY A 243 8.42 -17.73 11.32
C GLY A 243 9.21 -16.68 12.09
N TRP A 244 9.41 -15.52 11.51
CA TRP A 244 10.14 -14.40 12.08
C TRP A 244 9.28 -13.15 12.16
N PHE A 245 9.61 -12.27 13.11
CA PHE A 245 8.90 -11.02 13.35
C PHE A 245 9.88 -9.85 13.42
N VAL A 246 9.45 -8.70 12.87
CA VAL A 246 10.13 -7.41 13.08
C VAL A 246 9.16 -6.44 13.72
N TYR A 247 9.58 -5.76 14.78
CA TYR A 247 8.76 -4.78 15.48
C TYR A 247 9.60 -3.74 16.21
N HIS A 248 8.98 -2.60 16.52
CA HIS A 248 9.56 -1.62 17.46
C HIS A 248 8.96 -1.84 18.83
N THR A 249 9.80 -1.90 19.86
CA THR A 249 9.36 -2.19 21.26
C THR A 249 8.41 -1.13 21.82
N GLY A 250 8.39 0.06 21.22
CA GLY A 250 7.84 1.25 21.87
C GLY A 250 8.79 1.81 22.94
N PRO A 251 8.50 2.98 23.49
CA PRO A 251 9.29 3.53 24.60
C PRO A 251 9.17 2.63 25.83
N ILE A 252 10.27 2.44 26.54
CA ILE A 252 10.36 1.65 27.78
C ILE A 252 11.03 2.54 28.85
N GLY A 253 10.24 3.11 29.75
CA GLY A 253 10.72 4.11 30.71
C GLY A 253 11.27 5.33 29.98
N GLU A 254 12.55 5.68 30.21
CA GLU A 254 13.23 6.79 29.53
C GLU A 254 13.84 6.39 28.17
N SER A 255 13.86 5.11 27.82
CA SER A 255 14.36 4.61 26.53
C SER A 255 13.34 4.85 25.42
N PRO A 256 13.76 5.39 24.26
CA PRO A 256 12.86 5.56 23.11
C PRO A 256 12.40 4.24 22.50
N GLY A 257 12.93 3.10 22.97
CA GLY A 257 12.71 1.80 22.38
C GLY A 257 13.66 1.48 21.22
N GLU A 258 13.50 0.29 20.66
CA GLU A 258 14.37 -0.22 19.59
C GLU A 258 13.61 -1.14 18.64
N LEU A 259 14.14 -1.32 17.42
CA LEU A 259 13.69 -2.37 16.52
C LEU A 259 14.26 -3.72 16.96
N ARG A 260 13.40 -4.74 16.93
CA ARG A 260 13.77 -6.13 17.19
C ARG A 260 13.41 -7.04 16.03
N PHE A 261 14.26 -8.02 15.80
CA PHE A 261 14.05 -9.10 14.86
C PHE A 261 14.17 -10.42 15.62
N VAL A 262 13.07 -11.16 15.76
CA VAL A 262 12.96 -12.32 16.65
C VAL A 262 12.29 -13.48 15.96
N ARG A 263 12.63 -14.69 16.38
CA ARG A 263 12.00 -15.94 15.94
C ARG A 263 10.67 -16.16 16.67
N TYR A 264 9.82 -16.94 16.02
CA TYR A 264 8.60 -17.44 16.67
C TYR A 264 8.90 -18.14 18.01
N SER A 265 9.88 -19.04 18.04
CA SER A 265 10.28 -19.78 19.26
C SER A 265 10.83 -18.85 20.36
N GLU A 266 11.50 -17.78 20.00
CA GLU A 266 11.99 -16.79 20.97
C GLU A 266 10.81 -16.05 21.64
N LEU A 267 9.79 -15.63 20.87
CA LEU A 267 8.58 -15.03 21.45
C LEU A 267 7.85 -16.00 22.39
N VAL A 268 7.68 -17.26 21.95
CA VAL A 268 7.00 -18.29 22.75
C VAL A 268 7.72 -18.56 24.09
N ASN A 269 9.05 -18.48 24.10
CA ASN A 269 9.86 -18.81 25.28
C ASN A 269 10.21 -17.59 26.14
N TYR A 270 10.03 -16.35 25.64
CA TYR A 270 10.37 -15.13 26.36
C TYR A 270 9.38 -14.83 27.49
N ASP A 271 8.12 -14.67 27.13
CA ASP A 271 7.01 -14.42 28.05
C ASP A 271 5.72 -14.93 27.43
N PRO A 272 4.93 -15.78 28.12
CA PRO A 272 3.68 -16.31 27.58
C PRO A 272 2.69 -15.27 27.07
N SER A 273 2.70 -14.05 27.60
CA SER A 273 1.82 -12.95 27.16
C SER A 273 2.16 -12.44 25.75
N TRP A 274 3.41 -12.61 25.30
CA TRP A 274 3.88 -12.25 23.96
C TRP A 274 3.93 -13.44 22.98
N ALA A 275 3.53 -14.63 23.43
CA ALA A 275 3.51 -15.80 22.57
C ALA A 275 2.37 -15.71 21.54
N PRO A 276 2.64 -15.77 20.21
CA PRO A 276 1.60 -15.73 19.16
C PRO A 276 0.91 -17.09 19.04
N LEU A 277 0.25 -17.52 20.11
CA LEU A 277 -0.44 -18.80 20.26
C LEU A 277 -1.95 -18.57 20.40
N GLU A 278 -2.76 -19.46 19.82
CA GLU A 278 -4.21 -19.40 19.92
C GLU A 278 -4.72 -19.33 21.35
N ILE A 279 -4.05 -20.03 22.27
CA ILE A 279 -4.40 -20.11 23.68
C ILE A 279 -4.04 -18.82 24.47
N ASN A 280 -3.17 -17.98 23.93
CA ASN A 280 -2.77 -16.73 24.57
C ASN A 280 -3.93 -15.71 24.49
N PRO A 281 -4.53 -15.28 25.62
CA PRO A 281 -5.63 -14.32 25.61
C PRO A 281 -5.20 -12.91 25.16
N TYR A 282 -3.92 -12.58 25.29
CA TYR A 282 -3.36 -11.29 24.84
C TYR A 282 -3.13 -11.26 23.33
N PHE A 283 -2.96 -12.41 22.67
CA PHE A 283 -2.78 -12.49 21.21
C PHE A 283 -4.14 -12.43 20.51
N LEU A 284 -4.43 -11.30 19.86
CA LEU A 284 -5.65 -11.13 19.10
C LEU A 284 -5.64 -11.93 17.79
N GLY A 285 -4.47 -12.11 17.19
CA GLY A 285 -4.28 -12.86 15.93
C GLY A 285 -3.39 -12.14 14.95
N PHE A 286 -3.34 -12.69 13.75
CA PHE A 286 -2.73 -12.05 12.58
C PHE A 286 -3.80 -11.25 11.84
N TYR A 287 -3.44 -10.04 11.47
CA TYR A 287 -4.28 -9.07 10.77
C TYR A 287 -3.60 -8.65 9.48
N ARG A 288 -4.41 -8.23 8.52
CA ARG A 288 -3.98 -7.80 7.19
C ARG A 288 -4.59 -6.44 6.89
N PHE A 289 -3.89 -5.59 6.16
CA PHE A 289 -4.50 -4.39 5.63
C PHE A 289 -5.65 -4.75 4.68
N ARG A 290 -6.81 -4.09 4.84
CA ARG A 290 -8.02 -4.34 4.04
C ARG A 290 -7.86 -4.06 2.55
N PHE A 291 -6.92 -3.20 2.17
CA PHE A 291 -6.62 -2.94 0.77
C PHE A 291 -5.81 -4.07 0.08
N LEU A 292 -5.51 -5.17 0.76
CA LEU A 292 -4.80 -6.33 0.21
C LEU A 292 -5.76 -7.50 0.00
N GLU A 293 -5.67 -8.13 -1.17
CA GLU A 293 -6.31 -9.39 -1.45
C GLU A 293 -5.61 -10.60 -0.78
#